data_9d13cd36d101c8e79af79554e4f0443e
#
_entry.id   9d13cd36d101c8e79af79554e4f0443e
#
_cell.length_a   1.000
_cell.length_b   1.000
_cell.length_c   1.000
_cell.angle_alpha   90.00
_cell.angle_beta   90.00
_cell.angle_gamma   90.00
#
_symmetry.space_group_name_H-M   'P 1'
#
loop_
_entity.id
_entity.type
_entity.pdbx_description
1 polymer ?
#
loop_
_entity_poly.entity_id
_entity_poly.type
_entity_poly.pdbx_seq_one_letter_code
_entity_poly.pdbx_strand_id
1 'polypeptide(L)' 'MIPVATYPTRSDAELAHATLEAAGIKSVIASDDAGGAYPFDLGGGARLLVAEADAEFAAEILATGDGE' A
#
# COMPACT_ATOMS: atom_id res chain seq x y z
N MET A 1 7.52 -7.21 -7.33
CA MET A 1 6.94 -6.05 -6.64
C MET A 1 7.40 -6.00 -5.21
N ILE A 2 7.62 -4.82 -4.72
CA ILE A 2 8.06 -4.68 -3.35
C ILE A 2 7.15 -3.74 -2.59
N PRO A 3 7.06 -3.89 -1.29
CA PRO A 3 6.16 -3.04 -0.51
C PRO A 3 6.76 -1.66 -0.33
N VAL A 4 5.96 -0.64 -0.53
CA VAL A 4 6.39 0.72 -0.32
C VAL A 4 5.68 1.36 0.84
N ALA A 5 4.62 0.77 1.32
CA ALA A 5 3.89 1.33 2.44
C ALA A 5 3.01 0.28 3.07
N THR A 6 2.72 0.45 4.33
CA THR A 6 1.83 -0.44 5.04
C THR A 6 0.77 0.40 5.71
N TYR A 7 -0.46 -0.06 5.64
CA TYR A 7 -1.57 0.70 6.18
C TYR A 7 -2.37 -0.17 7.15
N PRO A 8 -2.96 0.43 8.14
CA PRO A 8 -3.71 -0.35 9.12
C PRO A 8 -4.99 -0.95 8.55
N THR A 9 -5.54 -0.36 7.51
CA THR A 9 -6.75 -0.91 6.94
C THR A 9 -6.62 -0.96 5.45
N ARG A 10 -7.46 -1.78 4.85
CA ARG A 10 -7.47 -1.88 3.42
C ARG A 10 -7.95 -0.60 2.78
N SER A 11 -8.87 0.07 3.42
CA SER A 11 -9.37 1.33 2.89
C SER A 11 -8.27 2.35 2.73
N ASP A 12 -7.40 2.42 3.72
CA ASP A 12 -6.28 3.32 3.64
C ASP A 12 -5.35 2.95 2.50
N ALA A 13 -5.13 1.68 2.33
CA ALA A 13 -4.27 1.23 1.25
C ALA A 13 -4.90 1.55 -0.10
N GLU A 14 -6.21 1.47 -0.19
CA GLU A 14 -6.88 1.77 -1.43
C GLU A 14 -6.76 3.23 -1.79
N LEU A 15 -6.77 4.09 -0.82
CA LEU A 15 -6.56 5.49 -1.10
C LEU A 15 -5.18 5.73 -1.69
N ALA A 16 -4.20 5.11 -1.10
CA ALA A 16 -2.84 5.24 -1.60
C ALA A 16 -2.71 4.64 -2.99
N HIS A 17 -3.38 3.52 -3.19
CA HIS A 17 -3.38 2.87 -4.49
C HIS A 17 -3.94 3.81 -5.55
N ALA A 18 -5.03 4.47 -5.25
CA ALA A 18 -5.63 5.39 -6.18
C ALA A 18 -4.71 6.57 -6.47
N THR A 19 -4.01 7.02 -5.45
CA THR A 19 -3.07 8.12 -5.65
C THR A 19 -1.96 7.71 -6.61
N LEU A 20 -1.44 6.52 -6.46
CA LEU A 20 -0.40 6.06 -7.35
C LEU A 20 -0.93 5.83 -8.75
N GLU A 21 -2.13 5.32 -8.85
CA GLU A 21 -2.73 5.10 -10.14
C GLU A 21 -2.88 6.41 -10.88
N ALA A 22 -3.29 7.44 -10.19
CA ALA A 22 -3.44 8.74 -10.81
C ALA A 22 -2.11 9.27 -11.30
N ALA A 23 -1.04 8.83 -10.71
CA ALA A 23 0.30 9.22 -11.15
C ALA A 23 0.87 8.30 -12.20
N GLY A 24 0.12 7.31 -12.60
CA GLY A 24 0.58 6.40 -13.64
C GLY A 24 1.40 5.25 -13.12
N ILE A 25 1.35 4.99 -11.84
CA ILE A 25 2.13 3.91 -11.26
C ILE A 25 1.23 2.76 -10.91
N LYS A 26 1.59 1.57 -11.35
CA LYS A 26 0.83 0.39 -11.04
C LYS A 26 1.15 -0.09 -9.65
N SER A 27 0.14 -0.39 -8.86
CA SER A 27 0.37 -0.90 -7.52
C SER A 27 -0.60 -2.02 -7.23
N VAL A 28 -0.28 -2.80 -6.23
CA VAL A 28 -1.11 -3.93 -5.80
C VAL A 28 -1.26 -3.86 -4.31
N ILE A 29 -2.45 -4.14 -3.82
CA ILE A 29 -2.69 -4.18 -2.40
C ILE A 29 -2.67 -5.63 -1.96
N ALA A 30 -1.82 -5.94 -1.00
CA ALA A 30 -1.74 -7.28 -0.46
C ALA A 30 -2.24 -7.24 0.96
N SER A 31 -3.38 -7.83 1.22
CA SER A 31 -3.87 -7.89 2.56
C SER A 31 -3.50 -9.21 3.13
N ASP A 32 -3.20 -9.18 4.39
CA ASP A 32 -2.72 -10.36 5.01
C ASP A 32 -3.78 -11.01 5.82
N ASP A 33 -4.91 -11.16 5.31
CA ASP A 33 -5.96 -11.78 6.06
C ASP A 33 -5.87 -13.23 5.93
N ALA A 34 -4.75 -13.74 5.73
CA ALA A 34 -4.52 -15.08 5.43
C ALA A 34 -5.19 -15.98 6.37
N GLY A 35 -6.28 -16.30 6.09
CA GLY A 35 -6.90 -17.33 6.78
C GLY A 35 -7.30 -17.07 8.17
N GLY A 36 -7.20 -15.93 8.58
CA GLY A 36 -7.62 -15.68 9.89
C GLY A 36 -6.91 -16.51 10.89
N ALA A 37 -5.73 -16.91 10.58
CA ALA A 37 -4.99 -17.67 11.49
C ALA A 37 -4.72 -16.88 12.74
N TYR A 38 -4.77 -15.61 12.66
CA TYR A 38 -4.52 -14.79 13.81
C TYR A 38 -5.74 -14.01 14.15
N PRO A 39 -6.45 -14.43 15.09
CA PRO A 39 -7.67 -13.74 15.46
C PRO A 39 -7.41 -12.31 15.89
N PHE A 40 -6.29 -12.05 16.42
CA PHE A 40 -6.03 -10.72 16.84
C PHE A 40 -5.76 -9.83 15.70
N ASP A 41 -5.24 -10.35 14.69
CA ASP A 41 -5.03 -9.58 13.54
C ASP A 41 -4.25 -8.34 13.81
N LEU A 42 -3.32 -8.44 14.63
CA LEU A 42 -2.58 -7.32 14.96
C LEU A 42 -1.91 -6.75 13.81
N GLY A 43 -1.47 -7.55 12.96
CA GLY A 43 -0.77 -7.01 11.85
C GLY A 43 -1.60 -6.93 10.65
N GLY A 44 -2.86 -7.02 10.81
CA GLY A 44 -3.71 -7.15 9.71
C GLY A 44 -3.69 -6.09 8.70
N GLY A 45 -2.93 -5.25 8.68
CA GLY A 45 -2.99 -4.20 7.73
C GLY A 45 -2.84 -4.65 6.31
N ALA A 46 -2.76 -3.73 5.44
CA ALA A 46 -2.61 -3.98 4.03
C ALA A 46 -1.30 -3.39 3.56
N ARG A 47 -0.64 -4.07 2.66
CA ARG A 47 0.62 -3.59 2.12
C ARG A 47 0.41 -3.14 0.70
N LEU A 48 1.04 -2.06 0.35
CA LEU A 48 0.96 -1.55 -1.00
C LEU A 48 2.27 -1.84 -1.69
N LEU A 49 2.21 -2.56 -2.78
CA LEU A 49 3.41 -2.96 -3.49
C LEU A 49 3.47 -2.34 -4.86
N VAL A 50 4.66 -2.06 -5.31
CA VAL A 50 4.86 -1.53 -6.66
C VAL A 50 6.08 -2.20 -7.25
N ALA A 51 6.29 -2.01 -8.54
CA ALA A 51 7.46 -2.55 -9.17
C ALA A 51 8.69 -1.90 -8.58
N GLU A 52 9.74 -2.66 -8.49
CA GLU A 52 10.96 -2.18 -7.90
C GLU A 52 11.41 -0.88 -8.57
N ALA A 53 11.25 -0.80 -9.85
CA ALA A 53 11.69 0.38 -10.58
C ALA A 53 10.89 1.62 -10.20
N ASP A 54 9.69 1.43 -9.70
CA ASP A 54 8.84 2.56 -9.34
C ASP A 54 8.84 2.85 -7.85
N ALA A 55 9.55 2.07 -7.10
CA ALA A 55 9.44 2.15 -5.64
C ALA A 55 9.81 3.50 -5.09
N GLU A 56 10.89 4.06 -5.58
CA GLU A 56 11.32 5.35 -5.10
C GLU A 56 10.32 6.44 -5.43
N PHE A 57 9.87 6.43 -6.66
CA PHE A 57 8.93 7.41 -7.12
C PHE A 57 7.62 7.29 -6.35
N ALA A 58 7.17 6.07 -6.17
CA ALA A 58 5.95 5.82 -5.44
C ALA A 58 6.05 6.32 -4.01
N ALA A 59 7.16 6.07 -3.38
CA ALA A 59 7.34 6.51 -2.01
C ALA A 59 7.30 8.02 -1.93
N GLU A 60 7.87 8.67 -2.90
CA GLU A 60 7.85 10.11 -2.93
C GLU A 60 6.44 10.65 -3.09
N ILE A 61 5.68 10.04 -3.98
CA ILE A 61 4.34 10.47 -4.21
C ILE A 61 3.50 10.32 -2.96
N LEU A 62 3.65 9.19 -2.30
CA LEU A 62 2.86 8.94 -1.11
C LEU A 62 3.23 9.91 0.01
N ALA A 63 4.48 10.21 0.13
CA ALA A 63 4.90 11.13 1.17
C ALA A 63 4.39 12.53 0.89
N THR A 64 4.38 12.93 -0.34
CA THR A 64 3.95 14.26 -0.70
C THR A 64 2.45 14.38 -0.66
N GLY A 65 1.79 13.44 -1.26
CA GLY A 65 0.37 13.50 -1.35
C GLY A 65 -0.28 13.46 -0.03
N ASP A 66 0.35 12.80 0.90
CA ASP A 66 -0.23 12.68 2.15
C ASP A 66 -0.19 13.97 2.91
N GLY A 67 0.71 14.77 2.61
CA GLY A 67 0.89 15.96 3.30
C GLY A 67 -0.17 16.96 3.03
N GLU A 68 -0.92 16.77 2.08
CA GLU A 68 -1.83 17.72 1.74
C GLU A 68 -2.87 17.85 2.58
#